data_991f445a9d7d95fb6fe748767108034f
#
_entry.id   991f445a9d7d95fb6fe748767108034f
#
_cell.length_a   1.000
_cell.length_b   1.000
_cell.length_c   1.000
_cell.angle_alpha   90.00
_cell.angle_beta   90.00
_cell.angle_gamma   90.00
#
_symmetry.space_group_name_H-M   'P 1'
#
loop_
_entity.id
_entity.type
_entity.pdbx_description
1 polymer ?
#
loop_
_entity_poly.entity_id
_entity_poly.type
_entity_poly.pdbx_seq_one_letter_code
_entity_poly.pdbx_strand_id
1 'polypeptide(L)'
;MKKILLILSIFLLPIFLFASDEYSVALGIRKNNQTDNSHYFLLEGETDKFSVTLMENGGEYISLDTRYKGKFSRLFDWNTGTVFNHFSSGATTLMVNGNVNGRYGTESVNLSLGLGVQGAVLKYKDIDQLLFSISPLVNISINLKAEENSFSFGFMMDMKYERQFKAVEYFFIIARRDFSPSFAMSLEFWGRGAEYLMDPWLNFQSGGLVLKFTLKDSNT
;
A
#
# COMPACT_ATOMS: atom_id res chain seq x y z
N MET A 1 -15.10 20.65 -0.08
CA MET A 1 -14.00 19.71 0.17
C MET A 1 -13.45 19.05 -1.09
N LYS A 2 -14.25 18.40 -1.95
CA LYS A 2 -13.75 17.77 -3.21
C LYS A 2 -12.88 18.70 -4.08
N LYS A 3 -13.25 19.98 -4.21
CA LYS A 3 -12.48 20.98 -4.98
C LYS A 3 -11.12 21.32 -4.33
N ILE A 4 -11.03 21.34 -3.01
CA ILE A 4 -9.78 21.64 -2.29
C ILE A 4 -8.80 20.47 -2.39
N LEU A 5 -9.27 19.22 -2.27
CA LEU A 5 -8.44 18.04 -2.47
C LEU A 5 -7.91 17.95 -3.92
N LEU A 6 -8.76 18.24 -4.90
CA LEU A 6 -8.36 18.29 -6.31
C LEU A 6 -7.31 19.37 -6.57
N ILE A 7 -7.47 20.55 -5.98
CA ILE A 7 -6.51 21.66 -6.10
C ILE A 7 -5.18 21.29 -5.41
N LEU A 8 -5.23 20.72 -4.18
CA LEU A 8 -4.04 20.24 -3.50
C LEU A 8 -3.33 19.14 -4.31
N SER A 9 -4.07 18.19 -4.88
CA SER A 9 -3.51 17.14 -5.74
C SER A 9 -2.81 17.74 -6.97
N ILE A 10 -3.41 18.72 -7.63
CA ILE A 10 -2.86 19.38 -8.82
C ILE A 10 -1.59 20.18 -8.47
N PHE A 11 -1.50 20.80 -7.29
CA PHE A 11 -0.33 21.58 -6.88
C PHE A 11 0.76 20.75 -6.24
N LEU A 12 0.42 19.70 -5.49
CA LEU A 12 1.40 18.83 -4.87
C LEU A 12 1.99 17.82 -5.86
N LEU A 13 1.18 17.34 -6.80
CA LEU A 13 1.61 16.36 -7.81
C LEU A 13 2.86 16.81 -8.59
N PRO A 14 2.96 18.03 -9.13
CA PRO A 14 4.17 18.50 -9.82
C PRO A 14 5.39 18.54 -8.89
N ILE A 15 5.23 19.03 -7.66
CA ILE A 15 6.34 19.14 -6.70
C ILE A 15 6.92 17.76 -6.37
N PHE A 16 6.06 16.75 -6.21
CA PHE A 16 6.48 15.38 -5.98
C PHE A 16 7.06 14.73 -7.23
N LEU A 17 6.48 15.00 -8.39
CA LEU A 17 6.98 14.47 -9.66
C LEU A 17 8.39 14.99 -10.02
N PHE A 18 8.79 16.18 -9.60
CA PHE A 18 10.13 16.72 -9.87
C PHE A 18 11.21 16.32 -8.87
N ALA A 19 10.84 15.67 -7.76
CA ALA A 19 11.78 15.32 -6.68
C ALA A 19 11.95 13.81 -6.48
N SER A 20 11.31 12.97 -7.31
CA SER A 20 11.32 11.52 -7.12
C SER A 20 12.30 10.83 -8.07
N ASP A 21 12.96 9.77 -7.60
CA ASP A 21 13.88 8.93 -8.38
C ASP A 21 13.10 7.91 -9.22
N GLU A 22 11.92 7.50 -8.74
CA GLU A 22 11.01 6.62 -9.46
C GLU A 22 9.58 7.18 -9.45
N TYR A 23 8.90 7.05 -10.60
CA TYR A 23 7.49 7.42 -10.80
C TYR A 23 6.71 6.21 -11.25
N SER A 24 5.55 5.99 -10.67
CA SER A 24 4.67 4.91 -11.09
C SER A 24 3.27 5.40 -11.34
N VAL A 25 2.69 4.86 -12.41
CA VAL A 25 1.26 4.98 -12.72
C VAL A 25 0.69 3.57 -12.77
N ALA A 26 -0.41 3.34 -12.08
CA ALA A 26 -1.07 2.05 -12.14
C ALA A 26 -2.55 2.19 -12.45
N LEU A 27 -3.04 1.25 -13.22
CA LEU A 27 -4.45 1.07 -13.54
C LEU A 27 -4.85 -0.36 -13.16
N GLY A 28 -6.03 -0.51 -12.60
CA GLY A 28 -6.48 -1.83 -12.19
C GLY A 28 -7.98 -1.93 -12.08
N ILE A 29 -8.40 -3.15 -11.84
CA ILE A 29 -9.78 -3.50 -11.54
C ILE A 29 -9.81 -4.17 -10.17
N ARG A 30 -10.83 -3.85 -9.39
CA ARG A 30 -11.10 -4.46 -8.10
C ARG A 30 -12.49 -5.05 -8.11
N LYS A 31 -12.62 -6.23 -7.53
CA LYS A 31 -13.89 -6.86 -7.26
C LYS A 31 -14.08 -6.98 -5.75
N ASN A 32 -15.23 -6.57 -5.27
CA ASN A 32 -15.67 -6.74 -3.90
C ASN A 32 -16.92 -7.63 -3.90
N ASN A 33 -17.10 -8.48 -2.90
CA ASN A 33 -18.29 -9.35 -2.78
C ASN A 33 -19.59 -8.56 -2.59
N GLN A 34 -19.52 -7.30 -2.22
CA GLN A 34 -20.68 -6.45 -1.91
C GLN A 34 -20.99 -5.41 -3.00
N THR A 35 -20.08 -5.17 -3.94
CA THR A 35 -20.21 -4.12 -4.96
C THR A 35 -19.80 -4.67 -6.32
N ASP A 36 -20.26 -4.01 -7.37
CA ASP A 36 -19.81 -4.26 -8.74
C ASP A 36 -18.32 -3.97 -8.91
N ASN A 37 -17.73 -4.42 -10.02
CA ASN A 37 -16.35 -4.16 -10.36
C ASN A 37 -16.06 -2.65 -10.33
N SER A 38 -15.07 -2.26 -9.57
CA SER A 38 -14.58 -0.88 -9.52
C SER A 38 -13.23 -0.76 -10.24
N HIS A 39 -13.00 0.39 -10.83
CA HIS A 39 -11.68 0.73 -11.37
C HIS A 39 -10.76 1.22 -10.25
N TYR A 40 -9.49 1.16 -10.51
CA TYR A 40 -8.43 1.55 -9.60
C TYR A 40 -7.41 2.38 -10.36
N PHE A 41 -7.05 3.51 -9.81
CA PHE A 41 -6.01 4.38 -10.35
C PHE A 41 -5.03 4.76 -9.25
N LEU A 42 -3.75 4.71 -9.55
CA LEU A 42 -2.68 5.04 -8.61
C LEU A 42 -1.61 5.87 -9.30
N LEU A 43 -1.14 6.90 -8.59
CA LEU A 43 0.08 7.65 -8.88
C LEU A 43 1.01 7.52 -7.69
N GLU A 44 2.26 7.21 -7.93
CA GLU A 44 3.29 7.07 -6.91
C GLU A 44 4.56 7.77 -7.33
N GLY A 45 5.17 8.49 -6.40
CA GLY A 45 6.52 9.01 -6.50
C GLY A 45 7.36 8.47 -5.36
N GLU A 46 8.57 8.00 -5.65
CA GLU A 46 9.45 7.37 -4.67
C GLU A 46 10.87 7.90 -4.79
N THR A 47 11.50 8.14 -3.63
CA THR A 47 12.93 8.41 -3.46
C THR A 47 13.51 7.32 -2.55
N ASP A 48 14.82 7.35 -2.35
CA ASP A 48 15.51 6.49 -1.38
C ASP A 48 14.86 6.48 0.00
N LYS A 49 14.34 7.63 0.47
CA LYS A 49 13.87 7.83 1.84
C LYS A 49 12.40 8.09 1.96
N PHE A 50 11.75 8.48 0.89
CA PHE A 50 10.38 8.95 0.94
C PHE A 50 9.55 8.42 -0.22
N SER A 51 8.29 8.09 0.03
CA SER A 51 7.32 7.80 -1.02
C SER A 51 5.98 8.47 -0.75
N VAL A 52 5.31 8.82 -1.83
CA VAL A 52 3.93 9.36 -1.80
C VAL A 52 3.11 8.61 -2.82
N THR A 53 1.96 8.13 -2.39
CA THR A 53 1.02 7.43 -3.24
C THR A 53 -0.34 8.10 -3.16
N LEU A 54 -0.86 8.50 -4.30
CA LEU A 54 -2.25 8.95 -4.46
C LEU A 54 -3.02 7.82 -5.15
N MET A 55 -4.12 7.42 -4.55
CA MET A 55 -4.96 6.34 -5.05
C MET A 55 -6.42 6.78 -5.13
N GLU A 56 -7.08 6.41 -6.21
CA GLU A 56 -8.52 6.53 -6.39
C GLU A 56 -9.10 5.14 -6.65
N ASN A 57 -10.19 4.79 -5.99
CA ASN A 57 -10.80 3.48 -6.09
C ASN A 57 -12.29 3.60 -6.42
N GLY A 58 -12.60 3.59 -7.72
CA GLY A 58 -13.95 3.47 -8.28
C GLY A 58 -14.97 4.45 -7.76
N GLY A 59 -14.55 5.64 -7.33
CA GLY A 59 -15.43 6.61 -6.68
C GLY A 59 -15.77 6.27 -5.23
N GLU A 60 -15.32 5.13 -4.70
CA GLU A 60 -15.58 4.73 -3.31
C GLU A 60 -14.74 5.54 -2.32
N TYR A 61 -13.45 5.73 -2.61
CA TYR A 61 -12.57 6.54 -1.78
C TYR A 61 -11.37 7.07 -2.56
N ILE A 62 -10.78 8.14 -2.03
CA ILE A 62 -9.48 8.67 -2.40
C ILE A 62 -8.55 8.49 -1.21
N SER A 63 -7.35 8.01 -1.47
CA SER A 63 -6.30 7.78 -0.47
C SER A 63 -5.04 8.56 -0.82
N LEU A 64 -4.42 9.16 0.20
CA LEU A 64 -3.08 9.71 0.15
C LEU A 64 -2.23 8.96 1.18
N ASP A 65 -1.26 8.20 0.71
CA ASP A 65 -0.27 7.49 1.55
C ASP A 65 1.07 8.21 1.42
N THR A 66 1.69 8.51 2.55
CA THR A 66 3.03 9.07 2.62
C THR A 66 3.89 8.20 3.51
N ARG A 67 5.08 7.83 3.08
CA ARG A 67 5.98 6.98 3.84
C ARG A 67 7.39 7.55 3.87
N TYR A 68 8.00 7.47 5.03
CA TYR A 68 9.41 7.72 5.24
C TYR A 68 10.09 6.42 5.64
N LYS A 69 11.22 6.10 5.01
CA LYS A 69 11.92 4.82 5.17
C LYS A 69 13.41 5.05 5.43
N GLY A 70 14.04 4.13 6.14
CA GLY A 70 15.45 4.17 6.43
C GLY A 70 15.99 2.78 6.76
N LYS A 71 17.31 2.70 6.94
CA LYS A 71 17.99 1.45 7.27
C LYS A 71 18.71 1.60 8.61
N PHE A 72 18.54 0.61 9.50
CA PHE A 72 19.40 0.46 10.69
C PHE A 72 20.69 -0.30 10.36
N SER A 73 20.61 -1.27 9.42
CA SER A 73 21.71 -2.10 9.00
C SER A 73 21.43 -2.74 7.64
N ARG A 74 22.34 -3.62 7.17
CA ARG A 74 22.08 -4.42 5.95
C ARG A 74 20.89 -5.37 6.08
N LEU A 75 20.58 -5.82 7.31
CA LEU A 75 19.54 -6.81 7.60
C LEU A 75 18.24 -6.17 8.08
N PHE A 76 18.25 -4.92 8.52
CA PHE A 76 17.10 -4.26 9.12
C PHE A 76 16.83 -2.91 8.49
N ASP A 77 15.61 -2.73 8.06
CA ASP A 77 15.07 -1.43 7.67
C ASP A 77 13.83 -1.06 8.51
N TRP A 78 13.43 0.18 8.40
CA TRP A 78 12.25 0.68 9.05
C TRP A 78 11.50 1.61 8.11
N ASN A 79 10.21 1.70 8.30
CA ASN A 79 9.39 2.72 7.67
C ASN A 79 8.34 3.24 8.65
N THR A 80 7.95 4.48 8.45
CA THR A 80 6.82 5.11 9.12
C THR A 80 6.04 5.89 8.09
N GLY A 81 4.74 6.01 8.29
CA GLY A 81 3.91 6.71 7.31
C GLY A 81 2.57 7.14 7.85
N THR A 82 1.90 7.91 7.01
CA THR A 82 0.53 8.34 7.25
C THR A 82 -0.33 7.99 6.03
N VAL A 83 -1.53 7.50 6.28
CA VAL A 83 -2.52 7.23 5.24
C VAL A 83 -3.77 8.02 5.56
N PHE A 84 -4.14 8.89 4.66
CA PHE A 84 -5.39 9.64 4.72
C PHE A 84 -6.36 9.09 3.69
N ASN A 85 -7.55 8.66 4.13
CA ASN A 85 -8.60 8.22 3.23
C ASN A 85 -9.84 9.10 3.39
N HIS A 86 -10.45 9.43 2.27
CA HIS A 86 -11.75 10.08 2.22
C HIS A 86 -12.70 9.24 1.39
N PHE A 87 -13.77 8.76 2.01
CA PHE A 87 -14.77 7.89 1.41
C PHE A 87 -15.93 8.70 0.83
N SER A 88 -16.55 8.18 -0.21
CA SER A 88 -17.73 8.77 -0.83
C SER A 88 -18.93 8.89 0.14
N SER A 89 -18.99 8.02 1.14
CA SER A 89 -19.95 8.10 2.25
C SER A 89 -19.76 9.31 3.17
N GLY A 90 -18.68 10.08 3.00
CA GLY A 90 -18.30 11.20 3.85
C GLY A 90 -17.47 10.81 5.06
N ALA A 91 -17.16 9.54 5.25
CA ALA A 91 -16.20 9.11 6.28
C ALA A 91 -14.77 9.53 5.90
N THR A 92 -13.96 9.78 6.91
CA THR A 92 -12.55 10.13 6.75
C THR A 92 -11.73 9.36 7.75
N THR A 93 -10.62 8.76 7.31
CA THR A 93 -9.66 8.09 8.19
C THR A 93 -8.29 8.73 8.06
N LEU A 94 -7.61 8.84 9.19
CA LEU A 94 -6.19 9.14 9.27
C LEU A 94 -5.52 7.98 10.00
N MET A 95 -4.57 7.34 9.35
CA MET A 95 -3.78 6.26 9.95
C MET A 95 -2.32 6.69 10.01
N VAL A 96 -1.66 6.33 11.10
CA VAL A 96 -0.22 6.50 11.30
C VAL A 96 0.35 5.12 11.60
N ASN A 97 1.38 4.73 10.88
CA ASN A 97 2.00 3.42 11.07
C ASN A 97 3.52 3.52 11.18
N GLY A 98 4.11 2.51 11.80
CA GLY A 98 5.55 2.33 11.87
C GLY A 98 5.88 0.84 11.88
N ASN A 99 6.86 0.46 11.07
CA ASN A 99 7.30 -0.92 10.90
C ASN A 99 8.81 -1.03 10.95
N VAL A 100 9.29 -2.16 11.46
CA VAL A 100 10.67 -2.62 11.34
C VAL A 100 10.66 -3.94 10.60
N ASN A 101 11.48 -4.06 9.56
CA ASN A 101 11.56 -5.24 8.73
C ASN A 101 12.96 -5.84 8.83
N GLY A 102 13.03 -7.16 9.05
CA GLY A 102 14.24 -7.94 8.90
C GLY A 102 14.30 -8.59 7.54
N ARG A 103 15.45 -8.57 6.87
CA ARG A 103 15.69 -9.20 5.57
C ARG A 103 16.71 -10.30 5.69
N TYR A 104 16.39 -11.46 5.16
CA TYR A 104 17.19 -12.67 5.22
C TYR A 104 17.33 -13.30 3.85
N GLY A 105 18.54 -13.63 3.45
CA GLY A 105 18.80 -14.30 2.17
C GLY A 105 19.83 -13.62 1.31
N THR A 106 19.75 -13.85 0.02
CA THR A 106 20.63 -13.30 -1.01
C THR A 106 19.93 -12.19 -1.82
N GLU A 107 20.65 -11.58 -2.75
CA GLU A 107 20.04 -10.65 -3.70
C GLU A 107 19.00 -11.32 -4.62
N SER A 108 19.22 -12.62 -4.94
CA SER A 108 18.31 -13.38 -5.80
C SER A 108 17.12 -13.98 -5.08
N VAL A 109 17.26 -14.30 -3.78
CA VAL A 109 16.18 -14.87 -2.96
C VAL A 109 16.21 -14.21 -1.59
N ASN A 110 15.17 -13.47 -1.29
CA ASN A 110 15.08 -12.71 -0.05
C ASN A 110 13.74 -12.95 0.67
N LEU A 111 13.82 -13.28 1.95
CA LEU A 111 12.70 -13.33 2.87
C LEU A 111 12.68 -12.05 3.68
N SER A 112 11.55 -11.36 3.74
CA SER A 112 11.33 -10.22 4.61
C SER A 112 10.29 -10.54 5.67
N LEU A 113 10.61 -10.22 6.91
CA LEU A 113 9.73 -10.33 8.07
C LEU A 113 9.60 -8.95 8.71
N GLY A 114 8.40 -8.45 8.85
CA GLY A 114 8.15 -7.13 9.43
C GLY A 114 7.19 -7.17 10.60
N LEU A 115 7.49 -6.34 11.58
CA LEU A 115 6.64 -6.08 12.74
C LEU A 115 6.43 -4.58 12.89
N GLY A 116 5.22 -4.18 13.23
CA GLY A 116 4.90 -2.78 13.38
C GLY A 116 3.65 -2.52 14.20
N VAL A 117 3.28 -1.26 14.23
CA VAL A 117 2.07 -0.78 14.88
C VAL A 117 1.40 0.26 14.01
N GLN A 118 0.08 0.26 14.02
CA GLN A 118 -0.76 1.25 13.35
C GLN A 118 -1.74 1.86 14.34
N GLY A 119 -1.80 3.19 14.36
CA GLY A 119 -2.86 3.95 15.01
C GLY A 119 -3.81 4.51 13.94
N ALA A 120 -5.11 4.46 14.17
CA ALA A 120 -6.09 5.01 13.26
C ALA A 120 -7.13 5.87 13.98
N VAL A 121 -7.53 6.95 13.33
CA VAL A 121 -8.63 7.83 13.72
C VAL A 121 -9.65 7.80 12.60
N LEU A 122 -10.91 7.52 12.95
CA LEU A 122 -12.03 7.52 12.02
C LEU A 122 -13.04 8.58 12.42
N LYS A 123 -13.45 9.41 11.48
CA LYS A 123 -14.53 10.39 11.63
C LYS A 123 -15.62 10.12 10.59
N TYR A 124 -16.83 9.96 11.02
CA TYR A 124 -18.01 9.96 10.15
C TYR A 124 -18.61 11.36 10.04
N LYS A 125 -19.20 11.67 8.86
CA LYS A 125 -19.80 12.98 8.59
C LYS A 125 -20.87 13.39 9.60
N ASP A 126 -21.67 12.42 10.04
CA ASP A 126 -22.87 12.66 10.85
C ASP A 126 -22.68 12.26 12.34
N ILE A 127 -21.45 11.93 12.73
CA ILE A 127 -21.12 11.52 14.11
C ILE A 127 -20.03 12.46 14.64
N ASP A 128 -20.32 13.19 15.70
CA ASP A 128 -19.35 14.09 16.34
C ASP A 128 -18.27 13.36 17.17
N GLN A 129 -18.31 12.04 17.16
CA GLN A 129 -17.30 11.23 17.86
C GLN A 129 -16.19 10.79 16.95
N LEU A 130 -14.96 10.91 17.41
CA LEU A 130 -13.78 10.32 16.81
C LEU A 130 -13.60 8.91 17.36
N LEU A 131 -13.49 7.94 16.47
CA LEU A 131 -13.16 6.56 16.82
C LEU A 131 -11.66 6.35 16.68
N PHE A 132 -11.03 5.78 17.70
CA PHE A 132 -9.62 5.48 17.73
C PHE A 132 -9.39 3.97 17.73
N SER A 133 -8.40 3.52 17.01
CA SER A 133 -7.92 2.14 17.08
C SER A 133 -6.39 2.09 17.07
N ILE A 134 -5.84 1.08 17.74
CA ILE A 134 -4.42 0.74 17.68
C ILE A 134 -4.35 -0.75 17.34
N SER A 135 -3.54 -1.10 16.34
CA SER A 135 -3.39 -2.47 15.87
C SER A 135 -1.93 -2.81 15.59
N PRO A 136 -1.47 -4.02 15.95
CA PRO A 136 -0.19 -4.52 15.51
C PRO A 136 -0.25 -4.84 14.01
N LEU A 137 0.89 -4.67 13.35
CA LEU A 137 1.11 -5.03 11.95
C LEU A 137 2.13 -6.17 11.88
N VAL A 138 1.86 -7.16 11.08
CA VAL A 138 2.80 -8.24 10.75
C VAL A 138 2.85 -8.38 9.24
N ASN A 139 4.04 -8.41 8.67
CA ASN A 139 4.20 -8.71 7.25
C ASN A 139 5.27 -9.78 7.03
N ILE A 140 5.04 -10.60 6.03
CA ILE A 140 5.97 -11.63 5.57
C ILE A 140 5.96 -11.57 4.06
N SER A 141 7.14 -11.50 3.44
CA SER A 141 7.24 -11.59 1.99
C SER A 141 8.47 -12.35 1.53
N ILE A 142 8.35 -13.03 0.39
CA ILE A 142 9.44 -13.67 -0.33
C ILE A 142 9.60 -12.91 -1.64
N ASN A 143 10.82 -12.50 -1.93
CA ASN A 143 11.17 -11.82 -3.15
C ASN A 143 12.20 -12.66 -3.89
N LEU A 144 11.91 -12.96 -5.14
CA LEU A 144 12.78 -13.68 -6.07
C LEU A 144 13.19 -12.70 -7.15
N LYS A 145 14.50 -12.61 -7.43
CA LYS A 145 15.03 -11.76 -8.47
C LYS A 145 15.95 -12.58 -9.38
N ALA A 146 15.71 -12.51 -10.68
CA ALA A 146 16.52 -13.15 -11.71
C ALA A 146 16.72 -12.13 -12.85
N GLU A 147 17.93 -11.57 -12.93
CA GLU A 147 18.29 -10.54 -13.91
C GLU A 147 17.29 -9.36 -13.92
N GLU A 148 16.54 -9.24 -15.02
CA GLU A 148 15.56 -8.17 -15.24
C GLU A 148 14.18 -8.49 -14.66
N ASN A 149 13.96 -9.70 -14.16
CA ASN A 149 12.68 -10.16 -13.66
C ASN A 149 12.70 -10.25 -12.13
N SER A 150 11.63 -9.82 -11.49
CA SER A 150 11.42 -10.06 -10.08
C SER A 150 10.00 -10.56 -9.81
N PHE A 151 9.89 -11.41 -8.81
CA PHE A 151 8.64 -11.94 -8.34
C PHE A 151 8.58 -11.80 -6.82
N SER A 152 7.50 -11.22 -6.33
CA SER A 152 7.26 -11.03 -4.91
C SER A 152 5.94 -11.67 -4.53
N PHE A 153 5.95 -12.42 -3.45
CA PHE A 153 4.76 -12.96 -2.82
C PHE A 153 4.80 -12.58 -1.35
N GLY A 154 3.71 -12.10 -0.83
CA GLY A 154 3.69 -11.70 0.56
C GLY A 154 2.31 -11.74 1.17
N PHE A 155 2.35 -11.68 2.50
CA PHE A 155 1.21 -11.69 3.38
C PHE A 155 1.38 -10.58 4.41
N MET A 156 0.32 -9.84 4.66
CA MET A 156 0.26 -8.79 5.68
C MET A 156 -0.97 -8.98 6.54
N MET A 157 -0.77 -8.95 7.83
CA MET A 157 -1.83 -9.03 8.82
C MET A 157 -1.92 -7.71 9.58
N ASP A 158 -3.10 -7.12 9.59
CA ASP A 158 -3.48 -5.99 10.42
C ASP A 158 -4.45 -6.49 11.50
N MET A 159 -4.00 -6.52 12.74
CA MET A 159 -4.82 -6.98 13.86
C MET A 159 -5.53 -5.78 14.49
N LYS A 160 -6.86 -5.74 14.38
CA LYS A 160 -7.70 -4.73 15.04
C LYS A 160 -8.24 -5.26 16.36
N TYR A 161 -8.19 -4.46 17.40
CA TYR A 161 -8.86 -4.74 18.65
C TYR A 161 -10.17 -3.97 18.76
N GLU A 162 -11.28 -4.66 18.53
CA GLU A 162 -12.65 -4.17 18.74
C GLU A 162 -13.40 -5.17 19.62
N ARG A 163 -13.17 -5.20 20.93
CA ARG A 163 -13.70 -6.20 21.89
C ARG A 163 -13.24 -7.65 21.63
N GLN A 164 -12.81 -7.98 20.43
CA GLN A 164 -12.16 -9.24 20.04
C GLN A 164 -11.06 -8.91 19.05
N PHE A 165 -9.98 -9.68 19.05
CA PHE A 165 -8.94 -9.57 18.02
C PHE A 165 -9.53 -10.00 16.68
N LYS A 166 -9.63 -9.05 15.76
CA LYS A 166 -9.95 -9.31 14.36
C LYS A 166 -8.69 -9.10 13.55
N ALA A 167 -8.24 -10.13 12.85
CA ALA A 167 -7.17 -10.02 11.90
C ALA A 167 -7.73 -9.75 10.51
N VAL A 168 -7.24 -8.72 9.85
CA VAL A 168 -7.49 -8.48 8.43
C VAL A 168 -6.25 -8.95 7.68
N GLU A 169 -6.43 -9.94 6.85
CA GLU A 169 -5.36 -10.56 6.09
C GLU A 169 -5.33 -10.01 4.68
N TYR A 170 -4.15 -9.58 4.27
CA TYR A 170 -3.89 -9.18 2.89
C TYR A 170 -2.80 -10.08 2.35
N PHE A 171 -2.94 -10.53 1.13
CA PHE A 171 -1.85 -11.16 0.41
C PHE A 171 -1.66 -10.46 -0.92
N PHE A 172 -0.45 -10.56 -1.45
CA PHE A 172 -0.11 -9.99 -2.74
C PHE A 172 0.82 -10.90 -3.52
N ILE A 173 0.71 -10.81 -4.83
CA ILE A 173 1.63 -11.40 -5.80
C ILE A 173 1.99 -10.28 -6.76
N ILE A 174 3.28 -10.04 -6.93
CA ILE A 174 3.81 -9.02 -7.83
C ILE A 174 4.81 -9.68 -8.76
N ALA A 175 4.55 -9.61 -10.05
CA ALA A 175 5.51 -9.97 -11.09
C ALA A 175 5.96 -8.68 -11.78
N ARG A 176 7.26 -8.39 -11.75
CA ARG A 176 7.85 -7.17 -12.33
C ARG A 176 8.93 -7.54 -13.33
N ARG A 177 8.99 -6.79 -14.41
CA ARG A 177 10.09 -6.83 -15.37
C ARG A 177 10.64 -5.44 -15.62
N ASP A 178 11.94 -5.30 -15.50
CA ASP A 178 12.69 -4.12 -15.91
C ASP A 178 13.04 -4.26 -17.41
N PHE A 179 12.43 -3.46 -18.28
CA PHE A 179 12.66 -3.47 -19.74
C PHE A 179 13.87 -2.64 -20.12
N SER A 180 14.20 -1.66 -19.30
CA SER A 180 15.40 -0.83 -19.43
C SER A 180 15.79 -0.28 -18.05
N PRO A 181 16.96 0.34 -17.89
CA PRO A 181 17.32 1.02 -16.66
C PRO A 181 16.29 2.08 -16.22
N SER A 182 15.59 2.69 -17.19
CA SER A 182 14.63 3.77 -16.96
C SER A 182 13.16 3.35 -16.98
N PHE A 183 12.84 2.08 -17.31
CA PHE A 183 11.45 1.65 -17.46
C PHE A 183 11.20 0.24 -16.96
N ALA A 184 10.19 0.08 -16.12
CA ALA A 184 9.70 -1.22 -15.65
C ALA A 184 8.18 -1.33 -15.74
N MET A 185 7.69 -2.55 -15.80
CA MET A 185 6.27 -2.89 -15.66
C MET A 185 6.10 -3.95 -14.58
N SER A 186 5.01 -3.86 -13.82
CA SER A 186 4.57 -4.94 -12.95
C SER A 186 3.10 -5.28 -13.15
N LEU A 187 2.81 -6.56 -12.96
CA LEU A 187 1.46 -7.08 -12.80
C LEU A 187 1.30 -7.46 -11.33
N GLU A 188 0.35 -6.87 -10.66
CA GLU A 188 0.14 -7.03 -9.24
C GLU A 188 -1.25 -7.60 -8.98
N PHE A 189 -1.31 -8.62 -8.15
CA PHE A 189 -2.55 -9.16 -7.63
C PHE A 189 -2.58 -8.95 -6.12
N TRP A 190 -3.67 -8.37 -5.65
CA TRP A 190 -3.92 -8.10 -4.24
C TRP A 190 -5.22 -8.73 -3.82
N GLY A 191 -5.22 -9.44 -2.71
CA GLY A 191 -6.41 -10.05 -2.14
C GLY A 191 -6.52 -9.72 -0.65
N ARG A 192 -7.76 -9.57 -0.20
CA ARG A 192 -8.11 -9.41 1.21
C ARG A 192 -8.93 -10.61 1.65
N GLY A 193 -8.46 -11.30 2.69
CA GLY A 193 -9.16 -12.40 3.34
C GLY A 193 -10.31 -11.94 4.23
N ALA A 194 -11.03 -12.90 4.76
CA ALA A 194 -12.08 -12.69 5.75
C ALA A 194 -11.48 -12.23 7.09
N GLU A 195 -12.28 -11.58 7.93
CA GLU A 195 -11.87 -11.03 9.23
C GLU A 195 -11.55 -12.08 10.31
N TYR A 196 -11.45 -13.37 9.97
CA TYR A 196 -11.27 -14.46 10.92
C TYR A 196 -9.97 -15.23 10.67
N LEU A 197 -9.12 -15.28 11.68
CA LEU A 197 -7.84 -16.03 11.73
C LEU A 197 -7.96 -17.57 11.53
N MET A 198 -9.17 -18.11 11.50
CA MET A 198 -9.40 -19.54 11.54
C MET A 198 -10.06 -20.15 10.31
N ASP A 199 -10.28 -19.35 9.26
CA ASP A 199 -10.77 -19.92 8.01
C ASP A 199 -9.60 -20.07 7.02
N PRO A 200 -8.94 -21.26 6.98
CA PRO A 200 -7.75 -21.48 6.17
C PRO A 200 -8.02 -21.45 4.66
N TRP A 201 -9.25 -21.33 4.24
CA TRP A 201 -9.65 -21.36 2.84
C TRP A 201 -10.29 -20.04 2.43
N LEU A 202 -9.44 -18.99 2.41
CA LEU A 202 -9.58 -17.76 1.60
C LEU A 202 -11.04 -17.41 1.25
N ASN A 203 -11.79 -17.01 2.24
CA ASN A 203 -13.02 -16.31 1.97
C ASN A 203 -12.67 -14.92 1.44
N PHE A 204 -12.43 -14.83 0.13
CA PHE A 204 -12.09 -13.59 -0.55
C PHE A 204 -13.19 -12.56 -0.37
N GLN A 205 -12.98 -11.56 0.44
CA GLN A 205 -13.89 -10.41 0.52
C GLN A 205 -13.67 -9.43 -0.62
N SER A 206 -12.44 -9.27 -1.06
CA SER A 206 -12.12 -8.42 -2.20
C SER A 206 -10.78 -8.80 -2.82
N GLY A 207 -10.64 -8.58 -4.10
CA GLY A 207 -9.37 -8.75 -4.81
C GLY A 207 -9.23 -7.76 -5.95
N GLY A 208 -8.01 -7.46 -6.33
CA GLY A 208 -7.70 -6.55 -7.42
C GLY A 208 -6.53 -7.02 -8.26
N LEU A 209 -6.61 -6.73 -9.54
CA LEU A 209 -5.52 -6.90 -10.50
C LEU A 209 -5.09 -5.52 -10.98
N VAL A 210 -3.81 -5.25 -10.88
CA VAL A 210 -3.23 -3.93 -11.18
C VAL A 210 -2.09 -4.08 -12.15
N LEU A 211 -2.10 -3.28 -13.21
CA LEU A 211 -0.98 -3.09 -14.11
C LEU A 211 -0.30 -1.77 -13.77
N LYS A 212 0.98 -1.83 -13.37
CA LYS A 212 1.77 -0.69 -12.93
C LYS A 212 2.93 -0.45 -13.89
N PHE A 213 3.10 0.79 -14.29
CA PHE A 213 4.20 1.29 -15.12
C PHE A 213 5.09 2.17 -14.24
N THR A 214 6.39 1.91 -14.25
CA THR A 214 7.38 2.65 -13.46
C THR A 214 8.42 3.28 -14.38
N LEU A 215 8.61 4.59 -14.25
CA LEU A 215 9.70 5.33 -14.85
C LEU A 215 10.74 5.62 -13.77
N LYS A 216 12.01 5.40 -14.08
CA LYS A 216 13.14 5.67 -13.18
C LYS A 216 13.98 6.79 -13.76
N ASP A 217 14.50 7.66 -12.92
CA ASP A 217 15.51 8.61 -13.35
C ASP A 217 16.81 7.84 -13.69
N SER A 218 17.32 8.03 -14.90
CA SER A 218 18.54 7.39 -15.36
C SER A 218 19.82 7.99 -14.75
N ASN A 219 19.69 9.01 -13.91
CA ASN A 219 20.81 9.73 -13.29
C ASN A 219 21.12 9.28 -11.86
N THR A 220 20.37 8.31 -11.33
CA THR A 220 20.64 7.64 -10.04
C THR A 220 21.14 6.23 -10.29
#